data_4dfbce4707a7b83329f5b33acabe4937
#
_entry.id   4dfbce4707a7b83329f5b33acabe4937
#
_cell.length_a   1.000
_cell.length_b   1.000
_cell.length_c   1.000
_cell.angle_alpha   90.00
_cell.angle_beta   90.00
_cell.angle_gamma   90.00
#
_symmetry.space_group_name_H-M   'P 1'
#
loop_
_entity.id
_entity.type
_entity.pdbx_description
1 polymer ?
#
loop_
_entity_poly.entity_id
_entity_poly.type
_entity_poly.pdbx_seq_one_letter_code
_entity_poly.pdbx_strand_id
1 'polypeptide(L)'
;MLEGNNRMLTPYAETQVADIIRDHATRKTPLKIFGGNTRSGFGNAVTAETVLTSRAMNGIVSYVPAEMVMTAKSGTPLATVEAALAENRQMMAFEPMDHRPIMGTHGEPTIGGVFAANVSGPRRYVAGAARDSLLGIRFVNGNGEIIKAGGRVMKNVTGLDLSKFLAGSFGTLGFLTEVTFRVLPKPPVEKTVVVSGLDDEAATRIMAAAMAMSVEVSGAAHLPESVRSRFIDGGLPEGPATILRLEGLAASVEARTAKLLSVMDRVGPWALLEGEESSLLWRQVRDVAPYAGQSAKPLWKVSVAPSMGHQLVAALRMEAGIDAFYDWQGGPGLDADGGEPRSPSAARRNPCARRWPCHAGKGERCCARQSRGLRTAPGGGSAAFRAYQGKARSRGHLQSRQDGRNDGKGRLNHANILHA
;
A
#
# COMPACT_ATOMS: atom_id res chain seq x y z
N MET A 1 25.21 10.57 -10.40
CA MET A 1 25.64 11.51 -9.33
C MET A 1 25.63 12.91 -9.93
N LEU A 2 24.60 13.67 -9.68
CA LEU A 2 24.56 15.13 -9.77
C LEU A 2 23.66 15.53 -8.60
N GLU A 3 24.23 15.69 -7.41
CA GLU A 3 23.64 16.45 -6.33
C GLU A 3 23.65 17.91 -6.79
N GLY A 4 22.63 18.29 -7.58
CA GLY A 4 22.31 19.66 -7.82
C GLY A 4 22.04 20.32 -6.47
N ASN A 5 22.54 21.52 -6.30
CA ASN A 5 22.40 22.36 -5.11
C ASN A 5 20.90 22.74 -4.95
N ASN A 6 20.04 21.75 -4.60
CA ASN A 6 18.60 21.94 -4.47
C ASN A 6 18.33 22.85 -3.28
N ARG A 7 17.70 24.00 -3.53
CA ARG A 7 17.26 24.91 -2.48
C ARG A 7 16.16 24.23 -1.65
N MET A 8 16.45 23.90 -0.40
CA MET A 8 15.47 23.32 0.53
C MET A 8 14.72 24.42 1.28
N LEU A 9 13.39 24.40 1.19
CA LEU A 9 12.49 25.29 1.91
C LEU A 9 11.76 24.47 3.00
N THR A 10 11.82 24.96 4.24
CA THR A 10 11.31 24.27 5.42
C THR A 10 10.34 25.19 6.18
N PRO A 11 9.15 25.47 5.64
CA PRO A 11 8.16 26.31 6.29
C PRO A 11 7.62 25.65 7.56
N TYR A 12 7.31 26.47 8.57
CA TYR A 12 6.71 26.05 9.84
C TYR A 12 5.23 26.46 9.96
N ALA A 13 4.73 27.29 9.03
CA ALA A 13 3.36 27.78 9.01
C ALA A 13 2.69 27.56 7.64
N GLU A 14 1.37 27.35 7.64
CA GLU A 14 0.58 27.16 6.40
C GLU A 14 0.66 28.36 5.45
N THR A 15 0.69 29.58 6.02
CA THR A 15 0.81 30.81 5.24
C THR A 15 2.10 30.85 4.44
N GLN A 16 3.22 30.43 5.05
CA GLN A 16 4.51 30.35 4.33
C GLN A 16 4.45 29.31 3.18
N VAL A 17 3.80 28.16 3.43
CA VAL A 17 3.59 27.14 2.36
C VAL A 17 2.76 27.75 1.23
N ALA A 18 1.67 28.45 1.57
CA ALA A 18 0.79 29.10 0.60
C ALA A 18 1.55 30.13 -0.27
N ASP A 19 2.38 30.96 0.35
CA ASP A 19 3.16 31.98 -0.38
C ASP A 19 4.21 31.35 -1.28
N ILE A 20 4.91 30.30 -0.81
CA ILE A 20 5.89 29.56 -1.62
C ILE A 20 5.20 28.91 -2.85
N ILE A 21 4.08 28.24 -2.63
CA ILE A 21 3.35 27.57 -3.73
C ILE A 21 2.84 28.63 -4.72
N ARG A 22 2.29 29.74 -4.26
CA ARG A 22 1.80 30.83 -5.12
C ARG A 22 2.91 31.46 -5.97
N ASP A 23 4.08 31.71 -5.37
CA ASP A 23 5.25 32.23 -6.08
C ASP A 23 5.71 31.26 -7.18
N HIS A 24 5.85 29.98 -6.86
CA HIS A 24 6.23 28.95 -7.81
C HIS A 24 5.17 28.71 -8.90
N ALA A 25 3.90 28.79 -8.57
CA ALA A 25 2.79 28.72 -9.54
C ALA A 25 2.84 29.89 -10.53
N THR A 26 3.06 31.11 -10.02
CA THR A 26 3.19 32.31 -10.85
C THR A 26 4.39 32.24 -11.80
N ARG A 27 5.52 31.75 -11.30
CA ARG A 27 6.75 31.57 -12.12
C ARG A 27 6.71 30.31 -12.98
N LYS A 28 5.70 29.45 -12.81
CA LYS A 28 5.61 28.11 -13.47
C LYS A 28 6.84 27.23 -13.22
N THR A 29 7.43 27.33 -12.04
CA THR A 29 8.59 26.52 -11.64
C THR A 29 8.13 25.33 -10.81
N PRO A 30 8.66 24.10 -11.06
CA PRO A 30 8.26 22.91 -10.33
C PRO A 30 8.78 22.93 -8.89
N LEU A 31 8.00 22.31 -7.99
CA LEU A 31 8.38 22.02 -6.61
C LEU A 31 8.47 20.53 -6.39
N LYS A 32 9.54 20.06 -5.77
CA LYS A 32 9.61 18.71 -5.24
C LYS A 32 9.14 18.73 -3.79
N ILE A 33 8.10 17.95 -3.48
CA ILE A 33 7.49 17.91 -2.14
C ILE A 33 7.86 16.62 -1.45
N PHE A 34 8.31 16.68 -0.19
CA PHE A 34 8.46 15.51 0.67
C PHE A 34 8.30 15.85 2.16
N GLY A 35 8.00 14.82 2.98
CA GLY A 35 8.12 14.85 4.42
C GLY A 35 9.50 14.39 4.86
N GLY A 36 9.62 13.13 5.26
CA GLY A 36 10.89 12.50 5.66
C GLY A 36 11.76 11.98 4.52
N ASN A 37 11.32 12.07 3.27
CA ASN A 37 12.02 11.56 2.08
C ASN A 37 12.30 10.04 2.10
N THR A 38 11.44 9.27 2.76
CA THR A 38 11.60 7.81 2.87
C THR A 38 11.02 7.03 1.71
N ARG A 39 10.33 7.71 0.78
CA ARG A 39 9.62 7.11 -0.35
C ARG A 39 9.91 7.84 -1.67
N SER A 40 11.11 8.41 -1.80
CA SER A 40 11.49 9.24 -2.95
C SER A 40 11.59 8.48 -4.28
N GLY A 41 11.69 7.15 -4.24
CA GLY A 41 11.71 6.30 -5.43
C GLY A 41 10.33 5.97 -6.01
N PHE A 42 9.24 6.33 -5.33
CA PHE A 42 7.90 6.11 -5.87
C PHE A 42 7.52 7.14 -6.92
N GLY A 43 6.81 6.66 -7.96
CA GLY A 43 6.26 7.49 -9.01
C GLY A 43 7.31 7.94 -10.04
N ASN A 44 6.96 8.99 -10.77
CA ASN A 44 7.87 9.55 -11.78
C ASN A 44 8.95 10.42 -11.13
N ALA A 45 10.14 10.40 -11.70
CA ALA A 45 11.22 11.28 -11.29
C ALA A 45 10.79 12.75 -11.47
N VAL A 46 10.93 13.54 -10.42
CA VAL A 46 10.66 14.97 -10.43
C VAL A 46 11.97 15.72 -10.46
N THR A 47 12.18 16.49 -11.53
CA THR A 47 13.30 17.42 -11.64
C THR A 47 12.81 18.79 -11.19
N ALA A 48 13.30 19.26 -10.05
CA ALA A 48 12.99 20.57 -9.50
C ALA A 48 14.22 21.11 -8.75
N GLU A 49 14.51 22.39 -8.93
CA GLU A 49 15.60 23.06 -8.21
C GLU A 49 15.22 23.37 -6.76
N THR A 50 13.92 23.46 -6.50
CA THR A 50 13.39 23.78 -5.16
C THR A 50 12.68 22.58 -4.56
N VAL A 51 13.04 22.29 -3.34
CA VAL A 51 12.44 21.24 -2.50
C VAL A 51 11.65 21.89 -1.38
N LEU A 52 10.40 21.49 -1.21
CA LEU A 52 9.51 21.94 -0.14
C LEU A 52 9.26 20.76 0.83
N THR A 53 9.70 20.90 2.08
CA THR A 53 9.52 19.83 3.07
C THR A 53 8.58 20.24 4.20
N SER A 54 7.81 19.26 4.71
CA SER A 54 6.94 19.47 5.86
C SER A 54 7.62 19.29 7.22
N ARG A 55 8.91 18.97 7.27
CA ARG A 55 9.62 18.59 8.52
C ARG A 55 9.47 19.57 9.68
N ALA A 56 9.45 20.89 9.41
CA ALA A 56 9.25 21.89 10.46
C ALA A 56 7.79 22.03 10.92
N MET A 57 6.84 21.47 10.16
CA MET A 57 5.43 21.39 10.55
C MET A 57 5.19 20.11 11.35
N ASN A 58 5.70 20.07 12.57
CA ASN A 58 5.65 18.87 13.41
C ASN A 58 4.91 19.14 14.73
N GLY A 59 4.47 18.06 15.38
CA GLY A 59 3.79 18.05 16.66
C GLY A 59 2.35 17.53 16.61
N ILE A 60 1.94 16.91 17.70
CA ILE A 60 0.56 16.46 17.89
C ILE A 60 -0.27 17.70 18.28
N VAL A 61 -1.27 18.04 17.47
CA VAL A 61 -2.15 19.18 17.68
C VAL A 61 -3.23 18.88 18.72
N SER A 62 -3.79 17.68 18.66
CA SER A 62 -4.80 17.20 19.59
C SER A 62 -4.85 15.68 19.59
N TYR A 63 -4.92 15.10 20.76
CA TYR A 63 -5.15 13.68 20.94
C TYR A 63 -6.05 13.46 22.14
N VAL A 64 -7.20 12.85 21.90
CA VAL A 64 -8.18 12.49 22.95
C VAL A 64 -8.34 10.97 22.89
N PRO A 65 -7.65 10.22 23.76
CA PRO A 65 -7.69 8.76 23.73
C PRO A 65 -9.10 8.18 23.81
N ALA A 66 -9.98 8.77 24.61
CA ALA A 66 -11.38 8.33 24.74
C ALA A 66 -12.19 8.47 23.44
N GLU A 67 -11.87 9.44 22.60
CA GLU A 67 -12.51 9.64 21.29
C GLU A 67 -11.84 8.80 20.19
N MET A 68 -10.68 8.19 20.48
CA MET A 68 -9.88 7.45 19.49
C MET A 68 -9.56 8.27 18.25
N VAL A 69 -9.31 9.57 18.41
CA VAL A 69 -8.99 10.50 17.32
C VAL A 69 -7.75 11.29 17.68
N MET A 70 -6.83 11.35 16.73
CA MET A 70 -5.62 12.14 16.79
C MET A 70 -5.56 13.14 15.63
N THR A 71 -5.10 14.34 15.91
CA THR A 71 -4.74 15.35 14.93
C THR A 71 -3.27 15.70 15.08
N ALA A 72 -2.50 15.59 14.01
CA ALA A 72 -1.09 15.91 14.01
C ALA A 72 -0.71 16.73 12.77
N LYS A 73 0.32 17.56 12.89
CA LYS A 73 0.92 18.26 11.76
C LYS A 73 1.60 17.25 10.84
N SER A 74 1.59 17.49 9.54
CA SER A 74 2.02 16.52 8.52
C SER A 74 3.49 16.09 8.60
N GLY A 75 4.36 16.95 9.13
CA GLY A 75 5.78 16.67 9.32
C GLY A 75 6.10 15.93 10.62
N THR A 76 5.11 15.60 11.46
CA THR A 76 5.32 14.86 12.70
C THR A 76 5.90 13.50 12.40
N PRO A 77 7.03 13.12 13.03
CA PRO A 77 7.61 11.80 12.89
C PRO A 77 6.61 10.70 13.24
N LEU A 78 6.62 9.63 12.44
CA LEU A 78 5.74 8.49 12.68
C LEU A 78 5.99 7.86 14.06
N ALA A 79 7.26 7.76 14.45
CA ALA A 79 7.67 7.25 15.76
C ALA A 79 7.07 8.06 16.93
N THR A 80 7.00 9.39 16.80
CA THR A 80 6.34 10.26 17.82
C THR A 80 4.86 9.96 17.95
N VAL A 81 4.18 9.73 16.82
CA VAL A 81 2.75 9.34 16.81
C VAL A 81 2.57 7.98 17.45
N GLU A 82 3.38 6.99 17.07
CA GLU A 82 3.33 5.62 17.62
C GLU A 82 3.61 5.59 19.13
N ALA A 83 4.57 6.36 19.60
CA ALA A 83 4.87 6.46 21.03
C ALA A 83 3.69 7.02 21.84
N ALA A 84 3.09 8.13 21.38
CA ALA A 84 1.91 8.72 22.04
C ALA A 84 0.70 7.77 22.07
N LEU A 85 0.52 6.98 21.01
CA LEU A 85 -0.53 5.98 20.95
C LEU A 85 -0.25 4.80 21.89
N ALA A 86 1.01 4.35 21.98
CA ALA A 86 1.42 3.23 22.82
C ALA A 86 1.19 3.52 24.32
N GLU A 87 1.41 4.76 24.79
CA GLU A 87 1.12 5.22 26.16
C GLU A 87 -0.34 4.95 26.55
N ASN A 88 -1.26 5.00 25.56
CA ASN A 88 -2.68 4.79 25.76
C ASN A 88 -3.17 3.42 25.26
N ARG A 89 -2.26 2.49 24.99
CA ARG A 89 -2.56 1.17 24.41
C ARG A 89 -3.43 1.26 23.15
N GLN A 90 -3.14 2.24 22.31
CA GLN A 90 -3.78 2.45 21.02
C GLN A 90 -2.77 2.28 19.89
N MET A 91 -3.28 2.15 18.66
CA MET A 91 -2.47 1.96 17.47
C MET A 91 -3.14 2.53 16.22
N MET A 92 -2.35 2.75 15.19
CA MET A 92 -2.83 2.92 13.81
C MET A 92 -3.14 1.54 13.24
N ALA A 93 -4.43 1.19 13.19
CA ALA A 93 -4.85 -0.17 12.83
C ALA A 93 -4.50 -0.59 11.39
N PHE A 94 -4.26 0.37 10.50
CA PHE A 94 -3.82 0.11 9.12
C PHE A 94 -2.34 -0.26 8.98
N GLU A 95 -1.57 -0.30 10.08
CA GLU A 95 -0.17 -0.76 10.15
C GLU A 95 0.73 -0.16 9.06
N PRO A 96 1.11 1.12 9.15
CA PRO A 96 1.91 1.75 8.11
C PRO A 96 3.26 1.06 7.93
N MET A 97 3.54 0.63 6.69
CA MET A 97 4.79 -0.02 6.30
C MET A 97 5.98 0.93 6.41
N ASP A 98 7.11 0.44 6.89
CA ASP A 98 8.40 1.14 6.78
C ASP A 98 9.07 0.81 5.44
N HIS A 99 9.15 1.81 4.57
CA HIS A 99 9.74 1.65 3.24
C HIS A 99 11.27 1.82 3.23
N ARG A 100 11.88 2.28 4.34
CA ARG A 100 13.33 2.56 4.37
C ARG A 100 14.19 1.36 3.98
N PRO A 101 13.93 0.14 4.51
CA PRO A 101 14.75 -1.02 4.18
C PRO A 101 14.71 -1.40 2.70
N ILE A 102 13.54 -1.32 2.07
CA ILE A 102 13.38 -1.68 0.65
C ILE A 102 13.78 -0.57 -0.32
N MET A 103 13.76 0.70 0.14
CA MET A 103 14.10 1.87 -0.70
C MET A 103 15.54 2.34 -0.49
N GLY A 104 16.28 1.76 0.46
CA GLY A 104 17.63 2.21 0.82
C GLY A 104 17.67 3.66 1.30
N THR A 105 16.62 4.14 1.98
CA THR A 105 16.52 5.52 2.45
C THR A 105 16.76 5.61 3.97
N HIS A 106 17.32 6.76 4.42
CA HIS A 106 17.66 6.98 5.83
C HIS A 106 16.86 8.12 6.48
N GLY A 107 15.86 8.67 5.78
CA GLY A 107 14.98 9.71 6.31
C GLY A 107 14.10 9.21 7.45
N GLU A 108 13.40 10.12 8.09
CA GLU A 108 12.44 9.80 9.15
C GLU A 108 11.01 9.83 8.58
N PRO A 109 10.24 8.72 8.61
CA PRO A 109 8.87 8.71 8.12
C PRO A 109 8.00 9.73 8.85
N THR A 110 7.15 10.43 8.13
CA THR A 110 6.22 11.40 8.69
C THR A 110 4.78 10.97 8.51
N ILE A 111 3.89 11.37 9.42
CA ILE A 111 2.47 11.01 9.34
C ILE A 111 1.79 11.56 8.08
N GLY A 112 2.15 12.75 7.64
CA GLY A 112 1.68 13.30 6.36
C GLY A 112 2.11 12.47 5.16
N GLY A 113 3.36 11.96 5.17
CA GLY A 113 3.88 11.05 4.15
C GLY A 113 3.15 9.70 4.13
N VAL A 114 2.73 9.18 5.29
CA VAL A 114 1.92 7.95 5.41
C VAL A 114 0.57 8.12 4.71
N PHE A 115 -0.15 9.21 5.01
CA PHE A 115 -1.45 9.47 4.38
C PHE A 115 -1.33 9.89 2.92
N ALA A 116 -0.35 10.73 2.58
CA ALA A 116 -0.11 11.14 1.19
C ALA A 116 0.18 9.94 0.27
N ALA A 117 0.84 8.90 0.78
CA ALA A 117 1.13 7.67 0.04
C ALA A 117 0.10 6.55 0.29
N ASN A 118 -0.89 6.76 1.17
CA ASN A 118 -1.90 5.78 1.57
C ASN A 118 -1.29 4.44 2.01
N VAL A 119 -0.24 4.51 2.84
CA VAL A 119 0.55 3.34 3.27
C VAL A 119 -0.25 2.47 4.23
N SER A 120 -0.30 1.18 3.96
CA SER A 120 -1.05 0.21 4.77
C SER A 120 -0.34 -1.13 4.79
N GLY A 121 -0.45 -1.85 5.89
CA GLY A 121 0.13 -3.16 6.12
C GLY A 121 -0.89 -4.31 6.08
N PRO A 122 -0.53 -5.48 6.65
CA PRO A 122 -1.29 -6.73 6.55
C PRO A 122 -2.73 -6.65 7.07
N ARG A 123 -3.00 -5.82 8.09
CA ARG A 123 -4.34 -5.66 8.68
C ARG A 123 -5.34 -4.89 7.79
N ARG A 124 -4.90 -4.45 6.62
CA ARG A 124 -5.72 -3.64 5.71
C ARG A 124 -7.10 -4.23 5.41
N TYR A 125 -7.22 -5.56 5.35
CA TYR A 125 -8.49 -6.22 5.04
C TYR A 125 -9.55 -6.04 6.10
N VAL A 126 -9.16 -6.03 7.36
CA VAL A 126 -10.08 -5.88 8.50
C VAL A 126 -10.16 -4.44 9.01
N ALA A 127 -9.06 -3.70 8.96
CA ALA A 127 -8.97 -2.34 9.48
C ALA A 127 -9.19 -1.24 8.44
N GLY A 128 -9.18 -1.59 7.17
CA GLY A 128 -9.14 -0.63 6.06
C GLY A 128 -7.74 -0.09 5.78
N ALA A 129 -7.62 0.71 4.74
CA ALA A 129 -6.39 1.41 4.38
C ALA A 129 -6.17 2.66 5.24
N ALA A 130 -4.99 3.27 5.17
CA ALA A 130 -4.71 4.55 5.84
C ALA A 130 -5.79 5.60 5.54
N ARG A 131 -6.19 5.76 4.26
CA ARG A 131 -7.26 6.68 3.85
C ARG A 131 -8.59 6.45 4.55
N ASP A 132 -8.89 5.20 4.93
CA ASP A 132 -10.17 4.85 5.57
C ASP A 132 -10.19 5.24 7.05
N SER A 133 -9.00 5.45 7.64
CA SER A 133 -8.84 6.03 8.97
C SER A 133 -8.78 7.56 8.95
N LEU A 134 -8.58 8.19 7.79
CA LEU A 134 -8.45 9.63 7.65
C LEU A 134 -9.83 10.30 7.74
N LEU A 135 -10.00 11.17 8.75
CA LEU A 135 -11.24 11.88 9.05
C LEU A 135 -11.23 13.31 8.53
N GLY A 136 -10.08 13.95 8.56
CA GLY A 136 -9.93 15.34 8.12
C GLY A 136 -8.51 15.68 7.77
N ILE A 137 -8.37 16.73 6.95
CA ILE A 137 -7.07 17.26 6.51
C ILE A 137 -7.09 18.78 6.49
N ARG A 138 -5.90 19.34 6.60
CA ARG A 138 -5.59 20.69 6.12
C ARG A 138 -4.48 20.56 5.08
N PHE A 139 -4.59 21.34 4.02
CA PHE A 139 -3.61 21.30 2.95
C PHE A 139 -3.58 22.62 2.17
N VAL A 140 -2.50 22.86 1.45
CA VAL A 140 -2.37 23.97 0.51
C VAL A 140 -2.43 23.39 -0.90
N ASN A 141 -3.37 23.89 -1.72
CA ASN A 141 -3.53 23.45 -3.10
C ASN A 141 -2.50 24.11 -4.04
N GLY A 142 -2.52 23.75 -5.33
CA GLY A 142 -1.60 24.29 -6.32
C GLY A 142 -1.74 25.79 -6.61
N ASN A 143 -2.81 26.44 -6.12
CA ASN A 143 -3.02 27.91 -6.23
C ASN A 143 -2.53 28.65 -4.98
N GLY A 144 -1.99 27.96 -3.98
CA GLY A 144 -1.59 28.55 -2.72
C GLY A 144 -2.78 28.86 -1.80
N GLU A 145 -3.92 28.19 -1.97
CA GLU A 145 -5.09 28.32 -1.09
C GLU A 145 -5.02 27.31 0.03
N ILE A 146 -5.25 27.76 1.27
CA ILE A 146 -5.31 26.92 2.46
C ILE A 146 -6.71 26.34 2.58
N ILE A 147 -6.84 25.04 2.49
CA ILE A 147 -8.12 24.33 2.49
C ILE A 147 -8.19 23.41 3.71
N LYS A 148 -9.32 23.41 4.38
CA LYS A 148 -9.69 22.42 5.41
C LYS A 148 -10.82 21.55 4.89
N ALA A 149 -10.68 20.23 4.99
CA ALA A 149 -11.70 19.28 4.58
C ALA A 149 -11.88 18.20 5.66
N GLY A 150 -13.12 17.74 5.84
CA GLY A 150 -13.46 16.79 6.89
C GLY A 150 -13.43 17.41 8.29
N GLY A 151 -13.32 16.55 9.31
CA GLY A 151 -13.37 16.97 10.70
C GLY A 151 -12.93 15.85 11.65
N ARG A 152 -13.54 15.77 12.84
CA ARG A 152 -13.27 14.72 13.84
C ARG A 152 -14.30 13.59 13.83
N VAL A 153 -15.30 13.65 12.95
CA VAL A 153 -16.40 12.69 12.89
C VAL A 153 -16.33 11.87 11.62
N MET A 154 -16.76 10.62 11.71
CA MET A 154 -16.68 9.65 10.61
C MET A 154 -17.66 9.94 9.45
N LYS A 155 -18.70 10.76 9.68
CA LYS A 155 -19.75 11.02 8.70
C LYS A 155 -19.56 12.40 8.07
N ASN A 156 -19.00 12.45 6.85
CA ASN A 156 -19.06 13.61 5.97
C ASN A 156 -19.95 13.25 4.78
N VAL A 157 -21.14 13.88 4.68
CA VAL A 157 -22.18 13.48 3.71
C VAL A 157 -22.42 14.51 2.63
N THR A 158 -21.67 15.61 2.60
CA THR A 158 -21.86 16.69 1.64
C THR A 158 -20.59 16.91 0.80
N GLY A 159 -20.75 16.87 -0.52
CA GLY A 159 -19.70 17.19 -1.48
C GLY A 159 -18.66 16.08 -1.66
N LEU A 160 -17.54 16.45 -2.29
CA LEU A 160 -16.42 15.57 -2.52
C LEU A 160 -15.63 15.34 -1.21
N ASP A 161 -15.35 14.08 -0.89
CA ASP A 161 -14.48 13.72 0.23
C ASP A 161 -13.01 13.98 -0.14
N LEU A 162 -12.59 15.24 0.05
CA LEU A 162 -11.22 15.67 -0.24
C LEU A 162 -10.19 14.94 0.63
N SER A 163 -10.56 14.52 1.85
CA SER A 163 -9.64 13.77 2.72
C SER A 163 -9.23 12.47 2.05
N LYS A 164 -10.20 11.71 1.56
CA LYS A 164 -9.93 10.44 0.86
C LYS A 164 -9.36 10.64 -0.55
N PHE A 165 -9.68 11.76 -1.18
CA PHE A 165 -9.15 12.09 -2.51
C PHE A 165 -7.66 12.42 -2.49
N LEU A 166 -7.18 13.13 -1.44
CA LEU A 166 -5.76 13.45 -1.29
C LEU A 166 -4.93 12.28 -0.76
N ALA A 167 -5.54 11.32 -0.07
CA ALA A 167 -4.85 10.12 0.37
C ALA A 167 -4.40 9.27 -0.83
N GLY A 168 -3.10 9.02 -0.93
CA GLY A 168 -2.50 8.32 -2.07
C GLY A 168 -2.16 9.24 -3.26
N SER A 169 -2.25 10.56 -3.10
CA SER A 169 -1.86 11.54 -4.13
C SER A 169 -0.36 11.80 -4.21
N PHE A 170 0.44 11.30 -3.28
CA PHE A 170 1.90 11.56 -3.18
C PHE A 170 2.27 13.05 -3.19
N GLY A 171 1.38 13.91 -2.70
CA GLY A 171 1.58 15.37 -2.69
C GLY A 171 1.38 16.04 -4.04
N THR A 172 0.94 15.33 -5.09
CA THR A 172 0.74 15.91 -6.43
C THR A 172 -0.51 16.79 -6.54
N LEU A 173 -1.47 16.62 -5.62
CA LEU A 173 -2.72 17.39 -5.59
C LEU A 173 -2.71 18.51 -4.55
N GLY A 174 -1.71 18.56 -3.68
CA GLY A 174 -1.55 19.58 -2.66
C GLY A 174 -0.56 19.18 -1.59
N PHE A 175 -0.12 20.16 -0.81
CA PHE A 175 0.81 20.00 0.29
C PHE A 175 0.00 19.82 1.59
N LEU A 176 0.01 18.62 2.17
CA LEU A 176 -0.65 18.36 3.46
C LEU A 176 0.07 19.11 4.57
N THR A 177 -0.69 19.80 5.40
CA THR A 177 -0.20 20.56 6.57
C THR A 177 -0.62 19.92 7.90
N GLU A 178 -1.82 19.32 7.94
CA GLU A 178 -2.37 18.64 9.11
C GLU A 178 -3.23 17.46 8.69
N VAL A 179 -3.23 16.41 9.50
CA VAL A 179 -4.05 15.22 9.32
C VAL A 179 -4.78 14.88 10.61
N THR A 180 -6.09 14.57 10.51
CA THR A 180 -6.92 14.08 11.60
C THR A 180 -7.35 12.67 11.26
N PHE A 181 -7.09 11.70 12.13
CA PHE A 181 -7.33 10.30 11.85
C PHE A 181 -7.80 9.52 13.06
N ARG A 182 -8.52 8.44 12.79
CA ARG A 182 -8.98 7.48 13.78
C ARG A 182 -7.86 6.52 14.15
N VAL A 183 -7.78 6.22 15.42
CA VAL A 183 -6.94 5.15 15.98
C VAL A 183 -7.81 4.07 16.63
N LEU A 184 -7.26 2.91 16.93
CA LEU A 184 -7.98 1.81 17.58
C LEU A 184 -7.20 1.33 18.81
N PRO A 185 -7.88 0.67 19.77
CA PRO A 185 -7.19 -0.02 20.85
C PRO A 185 -6.23 -1.08 20.29
N LYS A 186 -5.05 -1.19 20.86
CA LYS A 186 -4.11 -2.26 20.55
C LYS A 186 -4.61 -3.56 21.18
N PRO A 187 -4.76 -4.64 20.40
CA PRO A 187 -5.13 -5.95 20.94
C PRO A 187 -4.13 -6.40 22.01
N PRO A 188 -4.59 -6.86 23.19
CA PRO A 188 -3.69 -7.30 24.25
C PRO A 188 -3.01 -8.64 23.97
N VAL A 189 -3.58 -9.48 23.12
CA VAL A 189 -3.04 -10.79 22.74
C VAL A 189 -3.04 -10.92 21.22
N GLU A 190 -1.96 -11.48 20.72
CA GLU A 190 -1.76 -11.85 19.32
C GLU A 190 -1.22 -13.27 19.24
N LYS A 191 -1.81 -14.11 18.39
CA LYS A 191 -1.36 -15.46 18.05
C LYS A 191 -1.33 -15.63 16.53
N THR A 192 -0.36 -16.38 16.03
CA THR A 192 -0.28 -16.75 14.62
C THR A 192 -0.27 -18.26 14.47
N VAL A 193 -1.25 -18.79 13.76
CA VAL A 193 -1.26 -20.18 13.31
C VAL A 193 -0.43 -20.27 12.02
N VAL A 194 0.55 -21.14 12.02
CA VAL A 194 1.43 -21.42 10.87
C VAL A 194 1.06 -22.80 10.35
N VAL A 195 0.56 -22.90 9.13
CA VAL A 195 0.25 -24.18 8.47
C VAL A 195 1.32 -24.45 7.42
N SER A 196 2.00 -25.58 7.50
CA SER A 196 3.15 -25.91 6.64
C SER A 196 2.76 -26.84 5.49
N GLY A 197 3.58 -26.82 4.41
CA GLY A 197 3.50 -27.78 3.32
C GLY A 197 2.45 -27.51 2.25
N LEU A 198 1.76 -26.36 2.28
CA LEU A 198 0.77 -26.00 1.27
C LEU A 198 1.45 -25.36 0.06
N ASP A 199 1.05 -25.76 -1.14
CA ASP A 199 1.38 -25.03 -2.36
C ASP A 199 0.59 -23.70 -2.45
N ASP A 200 0.97 -22.85 -3.39
CA ASP A 200 0.38 -21.50 -3.57
C ASP A 200 -1.15 -21.55 -3.78
N GLU A 201 -1.66 -22.59 -4.49
CA GLU A 201 -3.11 -22.74 -4.74
C GLU A 201 -3.86 -23.18 -3.48
N ALA A 202 -3.37 -24.22 -2.79
CA ALA A 202 -3.94 -24.71 -1.56
C ALA A 202 -3.90 -23.62 -0.46
N ALA A 203 -2.79 -22.90 -0.34
CA ALA A 203 -2.63 -21.78 0.58
C ALA A 203 -3.69 -20.69 0.33
N THR A 204 -3.89 -20.30 -0.93
CA THR A 204 -4.92 -19.31 -1.30
C THR A 204 -6.32 -19.76 -0.88
N ARG A 205 -6.66 -21.04 -1.10
CA ARG A 205 -7.96 -21.60 -0.67
C ARG A 205 -8.11 -21.60 0.86
N ILE A 206 -7.07 -21.99 1.59
CA ILE A 206 -7.09 -22.02 3.05
C ILE A 206 -7.17 -20.63 3.66
N MET A 207 -6.42 -19.65 3.14
CA MET A 207 -6.56 -18.26 3.57
C MET A 207 -7.99 -17.75 3.38
N ALA A 208 -8.58 -17.98 2.20
CA ALA A 208 -9.95 -17.59 1.92
C ALA A 208 -10.98 -18.30 2.86
N ALA A 209 -10.79 -19.59 3.10
CA ALA A 209 -11.63 -20.35 4.03
C ALA A 209 -11.53 -19.83 5.47
N ALA A 210 -10.31 -19.58 5.97
CA ALA A 210 -10.07 -19.03 7.29
C ALA A 210 -10.71 -17.66 7.48
N MET A 211 -10.62 -16.80 6.46
CA MET A 211 -11.24 -15.47 6.48
C MET A 211 -12.78 -15.53 6.45
N ALA A 212 -13.36 -16.58 5.88
CA ALA A 212 -14.81 -16.77 5.86
C ALA A 212 -15.35 -17.38 7.17
N MET A 213 -14.46 -17.93 8.02
CA MET A 213 -14.85 -18.45 9.33
C MET A 213 -15.13 -17.32 10.33
N SER A 214 -16.00 -17.60 11.32
CA SER A 214 -16.22 -16.70 12.46
C SER A 214 -15.06 -16.78 13.48
N VAL A 215 -13.80 -16.57 13.02
CA VAL A 215 -12.59 -16.57 13.83
C VAL A 215 -11.84 -15.24 13.75
N GLU A 216 -12.34 -14.30 12.95
CA GLU A 216 -11.83 -12.93 12.85
C GLU A 216 -10.31 -12.89 12.61
N VAL A 217 -9.83 -13.59 11.57
CA VAL A 217 -8.43 -13.53 11.15
C VAL A 217 -8.08 -12.08 10.78
N SER A 218 -7.07 -11.51 11.44
CA SER A 218 -6.64 -10.11 11.24
C SER A 218 -5.52 -9.94 10.22
N GLY A 219 -4.88 -11.04 9.84
CA GLY A 219 -3.85 -11.09 8.80
C GLY A 219 -3.74 -12.49 8.23
N ALA A 220 -3.56 -12.62 6.93
CA ALA A 220 -3.38 -13.89 6.24
C ALA A 220 -2.33 -13.72 5.15
N ALA A 221 -1.26 -14.51 5.23
CA ALA A 221 -0.16 -14.47 4.25
C ALA A 221 0.33 -15.89 3.94
N HIS A 222 0.95 -16.05 2.78
CA HIS A 222 1.61 -17.31 2.41
C HIS A 222 3.04 -17.02 1.98
N LEU A 223 3.96 -17.76 2.57
CA LEU A 223 5.40 -17.66 2.42
C LEU A 223 5.88 -18.94 1.72
N PRO A 224 6.06 -18.93 0.38
CA PRO A 224 6.65 -20.04 -0.34
C PRO A 224 8.02 -20.41 0.23
N GLU A 225 8.46 -21.63 -0.01
CA GLU A 225 9.71 -22.15 0.53
C GLU A 225 10.91 -21.27 0.18
N SER A 226 10.94 -20.68 -1.01
CA SER A 226 12.00 -19.78 -1.48
C SER A 226 12.21 -18.54 -0.62
N VAL A 227 11.17 -18.07 0.11
CA VAL A 227 11.26 -16.89 0.97
C VAL A 227 11.08 -17.18 2.46
N ARG A 228 10.48 -18.32 2.83
CA ARG A 228 10.14 -18.68 4.21
C ARG A 228 11.35 -18.57 5.16
N SER A 229 12.51 -19.06 4.76
CA SER A 229 13.74 -19.04 5.56
C SER A 229 14.29 -17.63 5.86
N ARG A 230 13.78 -16.61 5.18
CA ARG A 230 14.19 -15.21 5.38
C ARG A 230 13.32 -14.50 6.42
N PHE A 231 12.30 -15.18 6.96
CA PHE A 231 11.47 -14.67 8.05
C PHE A 231 11.94 -15.23 9.39
N ILE A 232 11.91 -14.40 10.41
CA ILE A 232 12.31 -14.72 11.80
C ILE A 232 13.58 -15.59 11.90
N ASP A 233 14.60 -15.21 11.11
CA ASP A 233 15.90 -15.89 11.06
C ASP A 233 15.80 -17.42 10.80
N GLY A 234 14.80 -17.83 10.00
CA GLY A 234 14.54 -19.23 9.68
C GLY A 234 13.76 -20.00 10.75
N GLY A 235 13.26 -19.35 11.78
CA GLY A 235 12.52 -19.98 12.89
C GLY A 235 11.15 -20.55 12.55
N LEU A 236 10.68 -20.39 11.30
CA LEU A 236 9.45 -21.05 10.83
C LEU A 236 9.71 -22.53 10.49
N PRO A 237 8.68 -23.42 10.65
CA PRO A 237 8.78 -24.81 10.24
C PRO A 237 9.23 -24.97 8.79
N GLU A 238 9.85 -26.10 8.45
CA GLU A 238 10.32 -26.41 7.09
C GLU A 238 9.17 -26.45 6.06
N GLY A 239 9.52 -26.17 4.81
CA GLY A 239 8.57 -26.09 3.70
C GLY A 239 7.86 -24.71 3.62
N PRO A 240 6.93 -24.54 2.67
CA PRO A 240 6.13 -23.32 2.57
C PRO A 240 5.23 -23.15 3.79
N ALA A 241 5.03 -21.91 4.23
CA ALA A 241 4.25 -21.57 5.42
C ALA A 241 3.08 -20.64 5.10
N THR A 242 1.87 -21.06 5.46
CA THR A 242 0.68 -20.20 5.43
C THR A 242 0.39 -19.72 6.84
N ILE A 243 0.36 -18.41 7.03
CA ILE A 243 0.27 -17.78 8.35
C ILE A 243 -1.04 -17.02 8.51
N LEU A 244 -1.70 -17.26 9.65
CA LEU A 244 -3.01 -16.69 9.97
C LEU A 244 -2.97 -16.06 11.36
N ARG A 245 -3.19 -14.73 11.45
CA ARG A 245 -3.12 -13.98 12.70
C ARG A 245 -4.49 -13.82 13.33
N LEU A 246 -4.55 -14.09 14.64
CA LEU A 246 -5.70 -13.82 15.50
C LEU A 246 -5.29 -12.86 16.61
N GLU A 247 -6.17 -11.91 16.90
CA GLU A 247 -5.88 -10.85 17.88
C GLU A 247 -7.15 -10.53 18.69
N GLY A 248 -6.95 -10.03 19.90
CA GLY A 248 -8.04 -9.58 20.75
C GLY A 248 -7.85 -9.92 22.22
N LEU A 249 -8.95 -10.10 22.96
CA LEU A 249 -8.94 -10.52 24.35
C LEU A 249 -8.51 -11.97 24.48
N ALA A 250 -7.75 -12.33 25.51
CA ALA A 250 -7.13 -13.63 25.68
C ALA A 250 -8.12 -14.79 25.54
N ALA A 251 -9.23 -14.78 26.28
CA ALA A 251 -10.23 -15.86 26.21
C ALA A 251 -10.87 -15.99 24.81
N SER A 252 -11.10 -14.86 24.12
CA SER A 252 -11.63 -14.86 22.75
C SER A 252 -10.62 -15.42 21.75
N VAL A 253 -9.36 -14.98 21.84
CA VAL A 253 -8.28 -15.48 20.97
C VAL A 253 -8.09 -16.97 21.16
N GLU A 254 -8.09 -17.47 22.40
CA GLU A 254 -7.96 -18.90 22.70
C GLU A 254 -9.07 -19.72 22.04
N ALA A 255 -10.33 -19.34 22.24
CA ALA A 255 -11.47 -20.04 21.65
C ALA A 255 -11.45 -20.03 20.12
N ARG A 256 -11.09 -18.88 19.51
CA ARG A 256 -11.01 -18.73 18.06
C ARG A 256 -9.82 -19.50 17.47
N THR A 257 -8.70 -19.55 18.19
CA THR A 257 -7.54 -20.36 17.81
C THR A 257 -7.90 -21.83 17.83
N ALA A 258 -8.52 -22.35 18.90
CA ALA A 258 -8.97 -23.75 18.97
C ALA A 258 -9.93 -24.10 17.82
N LYS A 259 -10.88 -23.21 17.52
CA LYS A 259 -11.80 -23.38 16.38
C LYS A 259 -11.06 -23.41 15.04
N LEU A 260 -10.07 -22.53 14.81
CA LEU A 260 -9.28 -22.53 13.60
C LEU A 260 -8.44 -23.81 13.47
N LEU A 261 -7.77 -24.22 14.54
CA LEU A 261 -6.95 -25.44 14.57
C LEU A 261 -7.76 -26.70 14.28
N SER A 262 -9.00 -26.82 14.73
CA SER A 262 -9.86 -27.97 14.42
C SER A 262 -10.12 -28.19 12.92
N VAL A 263 -9.95 -27.13 12.13
CA VAL A 263 -10.01 -27.19 10.67
C VAL A 263 -8.61 -27.44 10.09
N MET A 264 -7.58 -26.77 10.64
CA MET A 264 -6.19 -26.86 10.12
C MET A 264 -5.59 -28.26 10.35
N ASP A 265 -5.97 -28.97 11.40
CA ASP A 265 -5.56 -30.38 11.65
C ASP A 265 -5.82 -31.33 10.47
N ARG A 266 -6.80 -31.00 9.64
CA ARG A 266 -7.15 -31.78 8.44
C ARG A 266 -6.43 -31.33 7.17
N VAL A 267 -5.71 -30.22 7.27
CA VAL A 267 -5.08 -29.55 6.12
C VAL A 267 -3.59 -29.89 6.05
N GLY A 268 -2.90 -29.85 7.19
CA GLY A 268 -1.47 -30.12 7.25
C GLY A 268 -0.88 -29.87 8.64
N PRO A 269 0.41 -30.12 8.81
CA PRO A 269 1.11 -29.80 10.05
C PRO A 269 1.00 -28.30 10.36
N TRP A 270 0.82 -27.98 11.64
CA TRP A 270 0.75 -26.60 12.08
C TRP A 270 1.62 -26.34 13.31
N ALA A 271 1.97 -25.08 13.49
CA ALA A 271 2.65 -24.54 14.66
C ALA A 271 1.94 -23.27 15.12
N LEU A 272 2.17 -22.87 16.37
CA LEU A 272 1.61 -21.66 16.95
C LEU A 272 2.76 -20.73 17.37
N LEU A 273 2.71 -19.48 16.89
CA LEU A 273 3.57 -18.41 17.36
C LEU A 273 2.75 -17.46 18.24
N GLU A 274 3.33 -17.00 19.33
CA GLU A 274 2.67 -16.10 20.28
C GLU A 274 3.55 -14.90 20.63
N GLY A 275 2.92 -13.84 21.11
CA GLY A 275 3.60 -12.68 21.67
C GLY A 275 4.59 -12.03 20.68
N GLU A 276 5.86 -11.92 21.09
CA GLU A 276 6.87 -11.20 20.31
C GLU A 276 7.25 -11.89 19.01
N GLU A 277 7.26 -13.24 18.97
CA GLU A 277 7.57 -13.98 17.74
C GLU A 277 6.50 -13.73 16.66
N SER A 278 5.21 -13.79 17.05
CA SER A 278 4.10 -13.46 16.16
C SER A 278 4.23 -12.01 15.67
N SER A 279 4.43 -11.08 16.58
CA SER A 279 4.56 -9.66 16.27
C SER A 279 5.76 -9.36 15.36
N LEU A 280 6.90 -10.04 15.58
CA LEU A 280 8.08 -9.89 14.73
C LEU A 280 7.80 -10.38 13.31
N LEU A 281 7.17 -11.56 13.17
CA LEU A 281 6.80 -12.12 11.88
C LEU A 281 5.92 -11.13 11.09
N TRP A 282 4.88 -10.58 11.72
CA TRP A 282 3.98 -9.65 11.04
C TRP A 282 4.61 -8.29 10.75
N ARG A 283 5.56 -7.83 11.55
CA ARG A 283 6.39 -6.66 11.19
C ARG A 283 7.22 -6.93 9.94
N GLN A 284 7.82 -8.12 9.83
CA GLN A 284 8.61 -8.52 8.66
C GLN A 284 7.74 -8.66 7.39
N VAL A 285 6.53 -9.23 7.52
CA VAL A 285 5.54 -9.25 6.42
C VAL A 285 5.14 -7.84 6.02
N ARG A 286 4.83 -6.99 6.99
CA ARG A 286 4.44 -5.58 6.77
C ARG A 286 5.51 -4.81 6.00
N ASP A 287 6.75 -4.98 6.40
CA ASP A 287 7.88 -4.21 5.87
C ASP A 287 8.57 -4.89 4.68
N VAL A 288 7.99 -6.05 4.22
CA VAL A 288 8.51 -6.81 3.09
C VAL A 288 9.99 -7.19 3.30
N ALA A 289 10.33 -7.52 4.54
CA ALA A 289 11.70 -7.72 5.01
C ALA A 289 12.54 -8.69 4.17
N PRO A 290 12.02 -9.82 3.63
CA PRO A 290 12.79 -10.72 2.77
C PRO A 290 13.42 -10.08 1.53
N TYR A 291 12.90 -8.94 1.12
CA TYR A 291 13.38 -8.19 -0.05
C TYR A 291 14.06 -6.88 0.33
N ALA A 292 14.29 -6.65 1.63
CA ALA A 292 15.06 -5.52 2.11
C ALA A 292 16.55 -5.70 1.74
N GLY A 293 17.19 -4.60 1.38
CA GLY A 293 18.59 -4.60 1.02
C GLY A 293 18.81 -4.16 -0.43
N GLN A 294 20.07 -4.15 -0.84
CA GLN A 294 20.46 -3.71 -2.19
C GLN A 294 20.28 -4.83 -3.22
N SER A 295 19.05 -5.14 -3.56
CA SER A 295 18.77 -5.99 -4.71
C SER A 295 18.78 -5.15 -5.99
N ALA A 296 19.48 -5.62 -7.03
CA ALA A 296 19.37 -5.05 -8.36
C ALA A 296 18.02 -5.37 -9.03
N LYS A 297 17.21 -6.23 -8.42
CA LYS A 297 15.92 -6.68 -8.93
C LYS A 297 14.81 -5.71 -8.55
N PRO A 298 13.91 -5.37 -9.49
CA PRO A 298 12.78 -4.51 -9.18
C PRO A 298 11.76 -5.25 -8.30
N LEU A 299 11.33 -4.60 -7.22
CA LEU A 299 10.28 -5.10 -6.34
C LEU A 299 8.92 -4.57 -6.82
N TRP A 300 7.96 -5.47 -6.97
CA TRP A 300 6.61 -5.15 -7.40
C TRP A 300 5.58 -5.52 -6.33
N LYS A 301 4.67 -4.63 -6.04
CA LYS A 301 3.46 -4.93 -5.31
C LYS A 301 2.30 -5.07 -6.28
N VAL A 302 1.73 -6.26 -6.36
CA VAL A 302 0.62 -6.55 -7.27
C VAL A 302 -0.65 -6.79 -6.49
N SER A 303 -1.75 -6.17 -6.90
CA SER A 303 -3.07 -6.36 -6.29
C SER A 303 -4.01 -7.01 -7.30
N VAL A 304 -4.44 -8.21 -7.00
CA VAL A 304 -5.40 -9.00 -7.78
C VAL A 304 -6.48 -9.57 -6.87
N ALA A 305 -7.54 -10.14 -7.46
CA ALA A 305 -8.48 -10.90 -6.65
C ALA A 305 -7.75 -12.03 -5.91
N PRO A 306 -8.02 -12.27 -4.61
CA PRO A 306 -7.30 -13.25 -3.80
C PRO A 306 -7.18 -14.63 -4.45
N SER A 307 -8.26 -15.13 -5.06
CA SER A 307 -8.31 -16.42 -5.76
C SER A 307 -7.45 -16.48 -7.04
N MET A 308 -6.89 -15.36 -7.48
CA MET A 308 -6.14 -15.27 -8.75
C MET A 308 -4.64 -15.08 -8.55
N GLY A 309 -4.19 -14.81 -7.33
CA GLY A 309 -2.79 -14.51 -7.02
C GLY A 309 -1.85 -15.65 -7.42
N HIS A 310 -2.18 -16.88 -7.04
CA HIS A 310 -1.37 -18.08 -7.36
C HIS A 310 -1.24 -18.32 -8.87
N GLN A 311 -2.30 -18.07 -9.66
CA GLN A 311 -2.26 -18.23 -11.12
C GLN A 311 -1.35 -17.19 -11.78
N LEU A 312 -1.39 -15.95 -11.28
CA LEU A 312 -0.49 -14.91 -11.75
C LEU A 312 0.96 -15.24 -11.47
N VAL A 313 1.27 -15.64 -10.22
CA VAL A 313 2.65 -16.00 -9.81
C VAL A 313 3.14 -17.21 -10.60
N ALA A 314 2.32 -18.25 -10.80
CA ALA A 314 2.67 -19.39 -11.60
C ALA A 314 3.01 -19.01 -13.05
N ALA A 315 2.19 -18.14 -13.68
CA ALA A 315 2.46 -17.64 -15.03
C ALA A 315 3.76 -16.84 -15.11
N LEU A 316 4.02 -15.97 -14.12
CA LEU A 316 5.24 -15.17 -14.09
C LEU A 316 6.49 -16.00 -13.82
N ARG A 317 6.41 -17.05 -12.99
CA ARG A 317 7.54 -17.99 -12.76
C ARG A 317 7.91 -18.75 -14.02
N MET A 318 6.96 -19.02 -14.91
CA MET A 318 7.25 -19.68 -16.20
C MET A 318 7.99 -18.78 -17.20
N GLU A 319 7.80 -17.47 -17.12
CA GLU A 319 8.42 -16.52 -18.07
C GLU A 319 9.66 -15.84 -17.52
N ALA A 320 9.75 -15.67 -16.21
CA ALA A 320 10.84 -14.98 -15.54
C ALA A 320 11.09 -15.65 -14.18
N GLY A 321 12.35 -15.72 -13.77
CA GLY A 321 12.73 -16.22 -12.44
C GLY A 321 12.29 -15.23 -11.35
N ILE A 322 11.04 -15.27 -10.97
CA ILE A 322 10.51 -14.43 -9.92
C ILE A 322 10.50 -15.14 -8.57
N ASP A 323 10.75 -14.39 -7.52
CA ASP A 323 10.49 -14.76 -6.15
C ASP A 323 9.27 -13.98 -5.63
N ALA A 324 8.43 -14.61 -4.79
CA ALA A 324 7.16 -13.99 -4.39
C ALA A 324 6.69 -14.53 -3.04
N PHE A 325 6.02 -13.68 -2.25
CA PHE A 325 5.15 -14.13 -1.17
C PHE A 325 3.78 -13.45 -1.28
N TYR A 326 2.81 -13.97 -0.57
CA TYR A 326 1.43 -13.48 -0.64
C TYR A 326 1.05 -12.84 0.68
N ASP A 327 0.47 -11.64 0.60
CA ASP A 327 -0.13 -10.94 1.72
C ASP A 327 -1.58 -10.59 1.36
N TRP A 328 -2.36 -10.14 2.33
CA TRP A 328 -3.75 -9.74 2.12
C TRP A 328 -4.60 -10.81 1.41
N GLN A 329 -4.49 -12.06 1.86
CA GLN A 329 -5.25 -13.20 1.33
C GLN A 329 -4.87 -13.66 -0.10
N GLY A 330 -3.72 -13.29 -0.61
CA GLY A 330 -3.23 -13.78 -1.90
C GLY A 330 -2.81 -12.69 -2.89
N GLY A 331 -2.68 -11.44 -2.44
CA GLY A 331 -1.97 -10.42 -3.22
C GLY A 331 -0.47 -10.69 -3.17
N PRO A 332 0.22 -10.99 -4.29
CA PRO A 332 1.64 -11.29 -4.27
C PRO A 332 2.51 -10.04 -4.11
N GLY A 333 3.55 -10.14 -3.28
CA GLY A 333 4.76 -9.32 -3.38
C GLY A 333 5.72 -10.04 -4.33
N LEU A 334 6.21 -9.41 -5.36
CA LEU A 334 7.03 -10.04 -6.39
C LEU A 334 8.42 -9.40 -6.46
N ASP A 335 9.46 -10.22 -6.43
CA ASP A 335 10.80 -9.85 -6.86
C ASP A 335 11.08 -10.53 -8.21
N ALA A 336 11.35 -9.77 -9.26
CA ALA A 336 11.55 -10.30 -10.60
C ALA A 336 13.02 -10.18 -11.02
N ASP A 337 13.58 -11.25 -11.58
CA ASP A 337 14.86 -11.19 -12.27
C ASP A 337 14.75 -10.27 -13.48
N GLY A 338 15.26 -9.05 -13.32
CA GLY A 338 15.43 -8.11 -14.43
C GLY A 338 16.58 -8.59 -15.32
N GLY A 339 16.27 -9.01 -16.55
CA GLY A 339 17.28 -9.03 -17.60
C GLY A 339 17.92 -7.64 -17.73
N GLU A 340 19.18 -7.57 -18.12
CA GLU A 340 19.98 -6.33 -18.24
C GLU A 340 19.18 -5.14 -18.81
N PRO A 341 19.35 -3.94 -18.28
CA PRO A 341 18.69 -2.76 -18.81
C PRO A 341 19.15 -2.50 -20.24
N ARG A 342 18.30 -2.80 -21.21
CA ARG A 342 18.56 -2.42 -22.58
C ARG A 342 18.57 -0.90 -22.68
N SER A 343 19.60 -0.38 -23.34
CA SER A 343 19.90 1.03 -23.57
C SER A 343 18.67 1.86 -23.99
N PRO A 344 18.60 3.15 -23.64
CA PRO A 344 17.43 4.02 -23.88
C PRO A 344 17.01 4.22 -25.34
N SER A 345 17.79 3.74 -26.31
CA SER A 345 17.53 3.93 -27.74
C SER A 345 16.41 3.04 -28.33
N ALA A 346 15.98 1.98 -27.62
CA ALA A 346 14.95 1.06 -28.11
C ALA A 346 13.49 1.47 -27.75
N ALA A 347 13.28 2.51 -26.96
CA ALA A 347 11.97 2.89 -26.43
C ALA A 347 11.11 3.76 -27.40
N ARG A 348 11.50 3.92 -28.66
CA ARG A 348 10.81 4.84 -29.60
C ARG A 348 9.91 4.13 -30.63
N ARG A 349 9.33 2.99 -30.36
CA ARG A 349 8.28 2.46 -31.28
C ARG A 349 7.20 1.76 -30.46
N ASN A 350 6.19 2.50 -30.05
CA ASN A 350 4.89 1.92 -29.75
C ASN A 350 3.80 2.76 -30.44
N PRO A 351 3.10 2.22 -31.45
CA PRO A 351 2.00 2.92 -32.06
C PRO A 351 0.80 2.89 -31.13
N CYS A 352 0.27 4.04 -30.87
CA CYS A 352 -0.99 4.32 -30.21
C CYS A 352 -2.12 3.56 -30.93
N ALA A 353 -2.68 2.53 -30.34
CA ALA A 353 -3.84 1.85 -30.87
C ALA A 353 -4.89 1.67 -29.78
N ARG A 354 -5.82 2.58 -29.75
CA ARG A 354 -7.30 2.45 -29.80
C ARG A 354 -7.93 3.73 -29.29
N ARG A 355 -8.50 4.46 -30.24
CA ARG A 355 -9.33 5.64 -30.02
C ARG A 355 -10.60 5.22 -29.29
N TRP A 356 -10.93 5.95 -28.25
CA TRP A 356 -12.31 6.07 -27.77
C TRP A 356 -13.03 7.09 -28.65
N PRO A 357 -14.29 6.89 -29.02
CA PRO A 357 -15.02 7.87 -29.81
C PRO A 357 -15.30 9.11 -28.95
N CYS A 358 -14.65 10.21 -29.28
CA CYS A 358 -15.06 11.53 -28.83
C CYS A 358 -16.19 12.03 -29.74
N HIS A 359 -17.35 12.32 -29.18
CA HIS A 359 -18.38 13.04 -29.89
C HIS A 359 -17.88 14.43 -30.29
N ALA A 360 -18.06 14.74 -31.55
CA ALA A 360 -17.62 15.96 -32.19
C ALA A 360 -18.23 17.22 -31.57
N GLY A 361 -17.38 18.14 -31.13
CA GLY A 361 -17.75 19.47 -30.67
C GLY A 361 -16.54 20.30 -30.32
N LYS A 362 -16.01 21.00 -31.34
CA LYS A 362 -15.09 22.15 -31.29
C LYS A 362 -14.01 22.20 -30.19
N GLY A 363 -12.73 21.94 -30.56
CA GLY A 363 -11.60 22.33 -29.75
C GLY A 363 -10.35 21.45 -29.90
N GLU A 364 -9.53 21.74 -30.89
CA GLU A 364 -8.22 21.10 -31.16
C GLU A 364 -7.14 21.42 -30.13
N ARG A 365 -7.30 21.12 -28.85
CA ARG A 365 -6.21 21.31 -27.86
C ARG A 365 -6.23 20.37 -26.66
N CYS A 366 -6.81 19.20 -26.76
CA CYS A 366 -6.90 18.29 -25.59
C CYS A 366 -6.04 17.01 -25.67
N CYS A 367 -5.36 16.72 -26.78
CA CYS A 367 -4.67 15.43 -26.95
C CYS A 367 -3.17 15.42 -26.62
N ALA A 368 -2.55 16.51 -26.20
CA ALA A 368 -1.09 16.58 -26.04
C ALA A 368 -0.57 16.35 -24.60
N ARG A 369 -1.41 16.15 -23.60
CA ARG A 369 -0.96 16.09 -22.19
C ARG A 369 -1.21 14.78 -21.42
N GLN A 370 -1.77 13.75 -22.01
CA GLN A 370 -2.06 12.49 -21.26
C GLN A 370 -1.20 11.29 -21.64
N SER A 371 -0.15 11.42 -22.44
CA SER A 371 0.70 10.29 -22.84
C SER A 371 2.07 10.20 -22.14
N ARG A 372 2.26 10.85 -20.99
CA ARG A 372 3.52 10.78 -20.22
C ARG A 372 3.25 10.20 -18.84
N GLY A 373 3.10 8.90 -18.71
CA GLY A 373 2.92 8.37 -17.36
C GLY A 373 2.82 6.87 -17.20
N LEU A 374 3.23 6.06 -18.14
CA LEU A 374 3.34 4.61 -17.95
C LEU A 374 4.62 4.11 -18.62
N ARG A 375 5.72 4.14 -17.89
CA ARG A 375 6.90 3.37 -18.26
C ARG A 375 6.72 1.96 -17.69
N THR A 376 6.42 1.00 -18.54
CA THR A 376 6.63 -0.41 -18.24
C THR A 376 8.14 -0.66 -18.25
N ALA A 377 8.65 -1.36 -17.23
CA ALA A 377 10.02 -1.85 -17.23
C ALA A 377 10.27 -2.71 -18.48
N PRO A 378 11.40 -2.55 -19.16
CA PRO A 378 11.76 -3.39 -20.28
C PRO A 378 12.24 -4.75 -19.75
N GLY A 379 11.46 -5.79 -19.97
CA GLY A 379 11.79 -7.17 -19.61
C GLY A 379 10.56 -8.07 -19.64
N GLY A 380 10.73 -9.36 -20.05
CA GLY A 380 9.70 -10.36 -20.38
C GLY A 380 8.46 -10.49 -19.50
N GLY A 381 8.44 -9.97 -18.26
CA GLY A 381 7.28 -10.02 -17.37
C GLY A 381 6.04 -9.25 -17.84
N SER A 382 6.21 -8.30 -18.77
CA SER A 382 5.08 -7.49 -19.28
C SER A 382 4.14 -8.27 -20.21
N ALA A 383 4.61 -9.30 -20.88
CA ALA A 383 3.83 -10.10 -21.81
C ALA A 383 2.94 -11.12 -21.07
N ALA A 384 3.50 -11.82 -20.06
CA ALA A 384 2.73 -12.74 -19.22
C ALA A 384 1.62 -12.00 -18.45
N PHE A 385 1.93 -10.82 -17.92
CA PHE A 385 0.95 -10.02 -17.20
C PHE A 385 -0.18 -9.55 -18.11
N ARG A 386 0.10 -9.15 -19.36
CA ARG A 386 -0.92 -8.80 -20.34
C ARG A 386 -1.75 -10.01 -20.81
N ALA A 387 -1.11 -11.15 -21.02
CA ALA A 387 -1.79 -12.40 -21.39
C ALA A 387 -2.72 -12.88 -20.26
N TYR A 388 -2.29 -12.73 -19.00
CA TYR A 388 -3.11 -13.04 -17.85
C TYR A 388 -4.33 -12.10 -17.73
N GLN A 389 -4.18 -10.81 -17.91
CA GLN A 389 -5.31 -9.87 -17.94
C GLN A 389 -6.29 -10.17 -19.07
N GLY A 390 -5.80 -10.56 -20.25
CA GLY A 390 -6.61 -11.00 -21.38
C GLY A 390 -7.44 -12.24 -21.06
N LYS A 391 -6.83 -13.26 -20.44
CA LYS A 391 -7.53 -14.51 -20.04
C LYS A 391 -8.57 -14.26 -18.93
N ALA A 392 -8.26 -13.40 -17.95
CA ALA A 392 -9.20 -13.06 -16.89
C ALA A 392 -10.44 -12.33 -17.42
N ARG A 393 -10.27 -11.44 -18.40
CA ARG A 393 -11.39 -10.74 -19.07
C ARG A 393 -12.24 -11.67 -19.91
N SER A 394 -11.65 -12.63 -20.63
CA SER A 394 -12.41 -13.59 -21.44
C SER A 394 -13.21 -14.59 -20.60
N ARG A 395 -12.70 -14.99 -19.42
CA ARG A 395 -13.43 -15.87 -18.50
C ARG A 395 -14.59 -15.16 -17.78
N GLY A 396 -14.44 -13.91 -17.42
CA GLY A 396 -15.54 -13.11 -16.84
C GLY A 396 -16.72 -12.93 -17.80
N HIS A 397 -16.48 -12.84 -19.10
CA HIS A 397 -17.53 -12.75 -20.13
C HIS A 397 -18.29 -14.07 -20.36
N LEU A 398 -17.67 -15.23 -20.09
CA LEU A 398 -18.34 -16.53 -20.25
C LEU A 398 -19.27 -16.86 -19.08
N GLN A 399 -18.96 -16.43 -17.86
CA GLN A 399 -19.85 -16.64 -16.70
C GLN A 399 -21.10 -15.75 -16.72
N SER A 400 -21.03 -14.54 -17.30
CA SER A 400 -22.21 -13.66 -17.40
C SER A 400 -23.26 -14.09 -18.42
N ARG A 401 -22.98 -15.11 -19.26
CA ARG A 401 -23.91 -15.65 -20.24
C ARG A 401 -24.72 -16.88 -19.79
N GLN A 402 -24.36 -17.50 -18.66
CA GLN A 402 -25.05 -18.70 -18.16
C GLN A 402 -26.11 -18.39 -17.08
N ASP A 403 -26.02 -17.27 -16.40
CA ASP A 403 -27.02 -16.89 -15.39
C ASP A 403 -27.91 -15.75 -15.91
N GLY A 404 -28.83 -16.12 -16.78
CA GLY A 404 -29.90 -15.25 -17.22
C GLY A 404 -30.97 -15.06 -16.18
N ARG A 405 -30.76 -14.17 -15.19
CA ARG A 405 -31.80 -13.41 -14.47
C ARG A 405 -31.18 -12.23 -13.72
N ASN A 406 -31.56 -11.06 -14.19
CA ASN A 406 -31.68 -9.75 -13.56
C ASN A 406 -31.17 -9.56 -12.14
N ASP A 407 -30.15 -8.69 -11.96
CA ASP A 407 -30.39 -7.41 -11.26
C ASP A 407 -29.14 -6.54 -11.40
N GLY A 408 -29.35 -5.35 -11.92
CA GLY A 408 -28.31 -4.39 -12.25
C GLY A 408 -27.61 -3.83 -11.01
N LYS A 409 -26.37 -4.20 -10.83
CA LYS A 409 -25.29 -3.44 -10.19
C LYS A 409 -23.98 -4.21 -10.40
N GLY A 410 -23.43 -4.15 -11.61
CA GLY A 410 -22.11 -4.67 -11.91
C GLY A 410 -21.05 -3.81 -11.23
N ARG A 411 -20.45 -4.32 -10.16
CA ARG A 411 -19.20 -3.75 -9.61
C ARG A 411 -18.06 -4.19 -10.53
N LEU A 412 -17.54 -3.26 -11.30
CA LEU A 412 -16.27 -3.40 -12.00
C LEU A 412 -15.14 -3.50 -10.96
N ASN A 413 -14.62 -4.70 -10.76
CA ASN A 413 -13.39 -4.90 -10.00
C ASN A 413 -12.20 -4.46 -10.86
N HIS A 414 -11.72 -3.25 -10.64
CA HIS A 414 -10.48 -2.78 -11.23
C HIS A 414 -9.30 -3.38 -10.48
N ALA A 415 -8.46 -4.12 -11.20
CA ALA A 415 -7.14 -4.49 -10.71
C ALA A 415 -6.28 -3.20 -10.62
N ASN A 416 -5.89 -2.80 -9.41
CA ASN A 416 -4.99 -1.67 -9.22
C ASN A 416 -3.56 -2.17 -9.16
N ILE A 417 -2.77 -1.83 -10.18
CA ILE A 417 -1.33 -2.06 -10.22
C ILE A 417 -0.67 -0.81 -9.63
N LEU A 418 0.02 -0.98 -8.52
CA LEU A 418 0.86 0.05 -7.94
C LEU A 418 2.31 -0.23 -8.30
N HIS A 419 2.92 0.67 -9.05
CA HIS A 419 4.37 0.66 -9.26
C HIS A 419 5.07 1.21 -8.01
N ALA A 420 6.01 0.47 -7.50
CA ALA A 420 6.96 0.94 -6.49
C ALA A 420 8.19 1.54 -7.17
#